data_ed3cb139832a75ec801849afd303c710
#
_entry.id   ed3cb139832a75ec801849afd303c710
#
_cell.length_a   1.000
_cell.length_b   1.000
_cell.length_c   1.000
_cell.angle_alpha   90.00
_cell.angle_beta   90.00
_cell.angle_gamma   90.00
#
_symmetry.space_group_name_H-M   'P 1'
#
loop_
_entity.id
_entity.type
_entity.pdbx_description
1 polymer ?
#
loop_
_entity_poly.entity_id
_entity_poly.type
_entity_poly.pdbx_seq_one_letter_code
_entity_poly.pdbx_strand_id
1 'polypeptide(L)'
;MTENEINRAVQYVTASTSYGRDTVAEIIKTGLSEMTTLATTSTCMYDRDTLMEYVSRWTISRTGYPEPLVREVLGCAGRWLDEMYATLSRSHPDLLREPEG
;
A
#
# COMPACT_ATOMS: atom_id res chain seq x y z
N MET A 1 -9.24 -3.50 2.01
CA MET A 1 -8.79 -2.52 3.02
C MET A 1 -9.91 -1.54 3.29
N THR A 2 -10.19 -1.30 4.55
CA THR A 2 -11.28 -0.40 4.94
C THR A 2 -10.86 1.07 4.79
N GLU A 3 -11.83 1.97 4.75
CA GLU A 3 -11.58 3.40 4.70
C GLU A 3 -10.76 3.89 5.89
N ASN A 4 -11.02 3.34 7.08
CA ASN A 4 -10.25 3.67 8.28
C ASN A 4 -8.78 3.29 8.16
N GLU A 5 -8.48 2.14 7.55
CA GLU A 5 -7.12 1.70 7.32
C GLU A 5 -6.41 2.58 6.30
N ILE A 6 -7.12 2.98 5.25
CA ILE A 6 -6.60 3.92 4.26
C ILE A 6 -6.27 5.26 4.93
N ASN A 7 -7.17 5.77 5.78
CA ASN A 7 -6.94 7.01 6.50
C ASN A 7 -5.75 6.95 7.44
N ARG A 8 -5.53 5.81 8.10
CA ARG A 8 -4.36 5.59 8.95
C ARG A 8 -3.07 5.58 8.14
N ALA A 9 -3.08 4.93 6.97
CA ALA A 9 -1.93 4.93 6.07
C ALA A 9 -1.62 6.34 5.59
N VAL A 10 -2.64 7.09 5.19
CA VAL A 10 -2.49 8.50 4.76
C VAL A 10 -1.89 9.34 5.88
N GLN A 11 -2.38 9.18 7.10
CA GLN A 11 -1.87 9.91 8.26
C GLN A 11 -0.40 9.57 8.54
N TYR A 12 -0.05 8.30 8.50
CA TYR A 12 1.32 7.83 8.70
C TYR A 12 2.27 8.43 7.66
N VAL A 13 1.90 8.34 6.38
CA VAL A 13 2.72 8.85 5.29
C VAL A 13 2.83 10.37 5.36
N THR A 14 1.73 11.07 5.65
CA THR A 14 1.74 12.52 5.78
C THR A 14 2.67 12.97 6.91
N ALA A 15 2.69 12.25 8.02
CA ALA A 15 3.59 12.53 9.14
C ALA A 15 5.06 12.21 8.83
N SER A 16 5.30 11.26 7.96
CA SER A 16 6.67 10.80 7.61
C SER A 16 7.28 11.52 6.42
N THR A 17 6.49 12.30 5.68
CA THR A 17 6.92 13.02 4.49
C THR A 17 6.52 14.48 4.60
N SER A 18 6.99 15.31 3.66
CA SER A 18 6.61 16.73 3.61
C SER A 18 5.45 17.02 2.67
N TYR A 19 4.80 16.00 2.13
CA TYR A 19 3.74 16.16 1.16
C TYR A 19 2.40 16.46 1.83
N GLY A 20 1.51 17.15 1.10
CA GLY A 20 0.18 17.45 1.58
C GLY A 20 -0.70 16.22 1.68
N ARG A 21 -1.64 16.24 2.63
CA ARG A 21 -2.54 15.13 2.88
C ARG A 21 -3.37 14.71 1.66
N ASP A 22 -3.87 15.68 0.89
CA ASP A 22 -4.71 15.38 -0.28
C ASP A 22 -3.92 14.65 -1.35
N THR A 23 -2.67 15.05 -1.59
CA THR A 23 -1.78 14.41 -2.53
C THR A 23 -1.47 12.98 -2.10
N VAL A 24 -1.11 12.81 -0.83
CA VAL A 24 -0.82 11.48 -0.24
C VAL A 24 -2.05 10.58 -0.34
N ALA A 25 -3.22 11.10 0.00
CA ALA A 25 -4.47 10.34 -0.05
C ALA A 25 -4.78 9.86 -1.48
N GLU A 26 -4.63 10.72 -2.47
CA GLU A 26 -4.87 10.36 -3.86
C GLU A 26 -3.93 9.25 -4.35
N ILE A 27 -2.65 9.38 -4.03
CA ILE A 27 -1.65 8.38 -4.42
C ILE A 27 -1.95 7.03 -3.76
N ILE A 28 -2.22 7.02 -2.46
CA ILE A 28 -2.48 5.79 -1.72
C ILE A 28 -3.77 5.12 -2.22
N LYS A 29 -4.84 5.87 -2.39
CA LYS A 29 -6.11 5.32 -2.88
C LYS A 29 -5.96 4.72 -4.27
N THR A 30 -5.27 5.42 -5.18
CA THR A 30 -5.04 4.92 -6.53
C THR A 30 -4.21 3.64 -6.52
N GLY A 31 -3.12 3.62 -5.76
CA GLY A 31 -2.25 2.46 -5.65
C GLY A 31 -2.94 1.25 -5.04
N LEU A 32 -3.68 1.45 -3.95
CA LEU A 32 -4.39 0.37 -3.28
C LEU A 32 -5.53 -0.19 -4.13
N SER A 33 -6.22 0.67 -4.89
CA SER A 33 -7.25 0.23 -5.82
C SER A 33 -6.68 -0.75 -6.86
N GLU A 34 -5.51 -0.44 -7.41
CA GLU A 34 -4.85 -1.32 -8.38
C GLU A 34 -4.35 -2.60 -7.72
N MET A 35 -3.80 -2.53 -6.53
CA MET A 35 -3.39 -3.72 -5.79
C MET A 35 -4.56 -4.67 -5.54
N THR A 36 -5.72 -4.12 -5.17
CA THR A 36 -6.94 -4.91 -4.96
C THR A 36 -7.40 -5.55 -6.26
N THR A 37 -7.36 -4.81 -7.37
CA THR A 37 -7.72 -5.34 -8.69
C THR A 37 -6.81 -6.50 -9.08
N LEU A 38 -5.50 -6.36 -8.89
CA LEU A 38 -4.55 -7.42 -9.18
C LEU A 38 -4.79 -8.67 -8.31
N ALA A 39 -5.06 -8.47 -7.03
CA ALA A 39 -5.32 -9.57 -6.12
C ALA A 39 -6.57 -10.37 -6.50
N THR A 40 -7.58 -9.72 -7.09
CA THR A 40 -8.85 -10.38 -7.47
C THR A 40 -8.84 -10.93 -8.89
N THR A 41 -8.01 -10.42 -9.79
CA THR A 41 -8.03 -10.80 -11.20
C THR A 41 -6.83 -11.63 -11.64
N SER A 42 -5.72 -11.59 -10.90
CA SER A 42 -4.50 -12.29 -11.24
C SER A 42 -4.34 -13.58 -10.45
N THR A 43 -3.96 -14.65 -11.13
CA THR A 43 -3.60 -15.91 -10.49
C THR A 43 -2.11 -16.03 -10.24
N CYS A 44 -1.32 -15.06 -10.73
CA CYS A 44 0.13 -15.04 -10.55
C CYS A 44 0.49 -14.38 -9.23
N MET A 45 1.44 -14.98 -8.52
CA MET A 45 2.03 -14.36 -7.35
C MET A 45 3.18 -13.48 -7.81
N TYR A 46 3.09 -12.19 -7.50
CA TYR A 46 4.17 -11.25 -7.76
C TYR A 46 5.04 -11.14 -6.52
N ASP A 47 6.35 -11.03 -6.70
CA ASP A 47 7.19 -10.63 -5.60
C ASP A 47 6.90 -9.17 -5.26
N ARG A 48 7.30 -8.76 -4.06
CA ARG A 48 7.00 -7.44 -3.54
C ARG A 48 7.56 -6.32 -4.40
N ASP A 49 8.80 -6.46 -4.85
CA ASP A 49 9.48 -5.41 -5.61
C ASP A 49 8.83 -5.23 -6.98
N THR A 50 8.48 -6.33 -7.64
CA THR A 50 7.78 -6.31 -8.91
C THR A 50 6.40 -5.66 -8.77
N LEU A 51 5.67 -6.02 -7.73
CA LEU A 51 4.35 -5.45 -7.45
C LEU A 51 4.46 -3.95 -7.19
N MET A 52 5.39 -3.51 -6.37
CA MET A 52 5.60 -2.10 -6.06
C MET A 52 5.98 -1.30 -7.30
N GLU A 53 6.83 -1.85 -8.15
CA GLU A 53 7.20 -1.22 -9.41
C GLU A 53 5.99 -1.02 -10.32
N TYR A 54 5.19 -2.06 -10.48
CA TYR A 54 3.98 -2.00 -11.29
C TYR A 54 2.98 -0.98 -10.75
N VAL A 55 2.70 -1.03 -9.45
CA VAL A 55 1.74 -0.12 -8.80
C VAL A 55 2.22 1.33 -8.88
N SER A 56 3.52 1.55 -8.72
CA SER A 56 4.11 2.90 -8.85
C SER A 56 3.90 3.46 -10.25
N ARG A 57 4.19 2.68 -11.28
CA ARG A 57 3.98 3.11 -12.68
C ARG A 57 2.51 3.37 -12.99
N TRP A 58 1.64 2.49 -12.50
CA TRP A 58 0.20 2.68 -12.63
C TRP A 58 -0.26 3.99 -12.02
N THR A 59 0.17 4.26 -10.80
CA THR A 59 -0.20 5.46 -10.07
C THR A 59 0.30 6.73 -10.76
N ILE A 60 1.56 6.72 -11.25
CA ILE A 60 2.12 7.84 -12.00
C ILE A 60 1.27 8.12 -13.24
N SER A 61 0.89 7.08 -13.98
CA SER A 61 0.08 7.20 -15.19
C SER A 61 -1.31 7.77 -14.90
N ARG A 62 -1.90 7.39 -13.76
CA ARG A 62 -3.25 7.81 -13.40
C ARG A 62 -3.32 9.20 -12.77
N THR A 63 -2.35 9.56 -11.96
CA THR A 63 -2.36 10.81 -11.20
C THR A 63 -1.57 11.93 -11.89
N GLY A 64 -0.57 11.59 -12.66
CA GLY A 64 0.32 12.57 -13.28
C GLY A 64 1.34 13.17 -12.32
N TYR A 65 1.43 12.69 -11.10
CA TYR A 65 2.43 13.16 -10.15
C TYR A 65 3.83 12.69 -10.53
N PRO A 66 4.88 13.43 -10.11
CA PRO A 66 6.26 13.04 -10.38
C PRO A 66 6.62 11.68 -9.81
N GLU A 67 7.45 10.94 -10.52
CA GLU A 67 7.88 9.60 -10.09
C GLU A 67 8.49 9.56 -8.70
N PRO A 68 9.43 10.45 -8.32
CA PRO A 68 10.02 10.39 -6.97
C PRO A 68 8.98 10.55 -5.87
N LEU A 69 7.99 11.41 -6.06
CA LEU A 69 6.93 11.64 -5.11
C LEU A 69 6.07 10.39 -4.93
N VAL A 70 5.63 9.79 -6.02
CA VAL A 70 4.80 8.58 -5.99
C VAL A 70 5.54 7.42 -5.33
N ARG A 71 6.79 7.20 -5.68
CA ARG A 71 7.61 6.12 -5.13
C ARG A 71 7.85 6.30 -3.64
N GLU A 72 8.07 7.54 -3.20
CA GLU A 72 8.27 7.82 -1.77
C GLU A 72 7.01 7.56 -0.97
N VAL A 73 5.86 8.03 -1.46
CA VAL A 73 4.56 7.84 -0.80
C VAL A 73 4.20 6.36 -0.72
N LEU A 74 4.29 5.64 -1.84
CA LEU A 74 3.94 4.22 -1.87
C LEU A 74 4.93 3.37 -1.08
N GLY A 75 6.22 3.70 -1.10
CA GLY A 75 7.22 3.03 -0.28
C GLY A 75 6.97 3.21 1.21
N CYS A 76 6.59 4.40 1.62
CA CYS A 76 6.25 4.70 3.01
C CYS A 76 4.98 3.96 3.43
N ALA A 77 3.96 3.92 2.58
CA ALA A 77 2.73 3.16 2.83
C ALA A 77 3.01 1.66 2.94
N GLY A 78 3.92 1.14 2.13
CA GLY A 78 4.36 -0.26 2.21
C GLY A 78 5.01 -0.59 3.55
N ARG A 79 5.83 0.29 4.08
CA ARG A 79 6.43 0.12 5.40
C ARG A 79 5.38 0.12 6.51
N TRP A 80 4.39 0.98 6.40
CA TRP A 80 3.27 1.00 7.34
C TRP A 80 2.52 -0.34 7.34
N LEU A 81 2.26 -0.90 6.15
CA LEU A 81 1.63 -2.21 6.03
C LEU A 81 2.46 -3.31 6.67
N ASP A 82 3.77 -3.29 6.48
CA ASP A 82 4.67 -4.27 7.10
C ASP A 82 4.61 -4.21 8.62
N GLU A 83 4.62 -3.00 9.18
CA GLU A 83 4.52 -2.82 10.62
C GLU A 83 3.18 -3.29 11.16
N MET A 84 2.10 -3.03 10.43
CA MET A 84 0.76 -3.49 10.79
C MET A 84 0.70 -5.02 10.81
N TYR A 85 1.23 -5.68 9.79
CA TYR A 85 1.29 -7.14 9.73
C TYR A 85 2.13 -7.73 10.85
N ALA A 86 3.27 -7.12 11.13
CA ALA A 86 4.13 -7.57 12.23
C ALA A 86 3.42 -7.48 13.57
N THR A 87 2.66 -6.41 13.80
CA THR A 87 1.88 -6.21 15.03
C THR A 87 0.77 -7.25 15.13
N LEU A 88 0.02 -7.48 14.05
CA LEU A 88 -1.05 -8.49 14.03
C LEU A 88 -0.49 -9.89 14.25
N SER A 89 0.64 -10.20 13.65
CA SER A 89 1.29 -11.51 13.80
C SER A 89 1.68 -11.76 15.26
N ARG A 90 2.13 -10.73 15.98
CA ARG A 90 2.51 -10.86 17.39
C ARG A 90 1.30 -10.93 18.31
N SER A 91 0.26 -10.16 18.02
CA SER A 91 -0.94 -10.05 18.87
C SER A 91 -1.97 -11.15 18.58
N HIS A 92 -2.06 -11.56 17.32
CA HIS A 92 -3.05 -12.54 16.85
C HIS A 92 -2.42 -13.51 15.87
N PRO A 93 -1.47 -14.35 16.32
CA PRO A 93 -0.78 -15.26 15.41
C PRO A 93 -1.73 -16.23 14.69
N ASP A 94 -2.86 -16.57 15.32
CA ASP A 94 -3.84 -17.50 14.74
C ASP A 94 -4.56 -16.92 13.52
N LEU A 95 -4.70 -15.61 13.44
CA LEU A 95 -5.38 -14.95 12.32
C LEU A 95 -4.54 -14.96 11.03
N LEU A 96 -3.22 -15.00 11.17
CA LEU A 96 -2.28 -15.00 10.04
C LEU A 96 -1.74 -16.38 9.73
N ARG A 97 -2.13 -17.38 10.51
CA ARG A 97 -1.70 -18.75 10.30
C ARG A 97 -2.52 -19.36 9.16
N GLU A 98 -1.82 -19.94 8.21
CA GLU A 98 -2.48 -20.66 7.13
C GLU A 98 -3.23 -21.86 7.71
N PRO A 99 -4.47 -22.11 7.25
CA PRO A 99 -5.19 -23.30 7.70
C PRO A 99 -4.42 -24.53 7.28
N GLU A 100 -4.18 -25.42 8.22
CA GLU A 100 -3.62 -26.72 7.91
C GLU A 100 -4.65 -27.49 7.08
N GLY A 101 -4.26 -27.77 5.85
CA GLY A 101 -5.14 -28.43 4.90
C GLY A 101 -5.51 -29.84 5.30
#